data_8d182347856a266c27bf217cd93d9339
#
_entry.id   8d182347856a266c27bf217cd93d9339
#
_cell.length_a   1.000
_cell.length_b   1.000
_cell.length_c   1.000
_cell.angle_alpha   90.00
_cell.angle_beta   90.00
_cell.angle_gamma   90.00
#
_symmetry.space_group_name_H-M   'P 1'
#
loop_
_entity.id
_entity.type
_entity.pdbx_description
1 polymer ?
#
loop_
_entity_poly.entity_id
_entity_poly.type
_entity_poly.pdbx_seq_one_letter_code
_entity_poly.pdbx_strand_id
1 'polypeptide(L)'
;MVLTTIQGLPIGNFSFTAFQLNGFSSLGEWRRFLFIPYFLLILLCAVANSILIFLIITRRALHSPMFVLIGVMAVMDLLMPIFVVPNMLLSFLFDWNQISLVGCLMQIFWVQFFGTFQSTLLLWMSLDRFFAICRPLSYHKHMQITSFLKFVIAPIIRNLLVNITLVSLAGKLHFCMKNEIDHCFCEHMGLVQLACEDTTLNNILGLSGPFIITTADFIFITVSYAIIFTSVMKSGKSSWKAINTCITHIIVMTFSLVLVLTAFVSYRTRNAFSPNIRVFFSTMYVLFPSCFNPIIYGVRTKEIRLQFLKLFKHVKVLAQ
;
A
#
# COMPACT_ATOMS: atom_id res chain seq x y z
N MET A 1 16.28 -34.43 -28.24
CA MET A 1 15.71 -35.72 -28.52
C MET A 1 15.75 -36.46 -27.18
N VAL A 2 14.68 -36.46 -26.38
CA VAL A 2 13.41 -37.19 -26.50
C VAL A 2 12.31 -36.32 -25.85
N LEU A 3 11.37 -35.86 -26.65
CA LEU A 3 10.05 -35.45 -26.24
C LEU A 3 9.23 -36.70 -26.01
N THR A 4 9.07 -37.17 -24.80
CA THR A 4 8.05 -38.17 -24.46
C THR A 4 6.75 -37.45 -24.16
N THR A 5 5.89 -37.45 -25.13
CA THR A 5 4.46 -37.17 -25.12
C THR A 5 3.79 -37.95 -24.00
N ILE A 6 3.33 -37.29 -22.97
CA ILE A 6 2.29 -37.82 -22.08
C ILE A 6 0.95 -37.49 -22.72
N GLN A 7 0.58 -38.27 -23.72
CA GLN A 7 -0.79 -38.32 -24.23
C GLN A 7 -1.55 -39.35 -23.41
N GLY A 8 -2.62 -38.94 -22.72
CA GLY A 8 -3.63 -39.84 -22.24
C GLY A 8 -4.18 -39.71 -20.82
N LEU A 9 -3.98 -38.56 -20.12
CA LEU A 9 -4.81 -38.31 -18.93
C LEU A 9 -5.90 -37.27 -19.26
N PRO A 10 -7.16 -37.51 -18.81
CA PRO A 10 -8.21 -36.51 -18.97
C PRO A 10 -7.80 -35.21 -18.22
N ILE A 11 -7.80 -34.10 -18.94
CA ILE A 11 -7.45 -32.72 -18.46
C ILE A 11 -8.41 -32.25 -17.34
N GLY A 12 -9.13 -33.16 -16.69
CA GLY A 12 -10.34 -32.87 -15.92
C GLY A 12 -10.15 -32.44 -14.47
N ASN A 13 -9.06 -32.72 -13.74
CA ASN A 13 -9.10 -32.54 -12.28
C ASN A 13 -7.76 -32.21 -11.59
N PHE A 14 -6.72 -31.78 -12.29
CA PHE A 14 -5.49 -31.39 -11.62
C PHE A 14 -5.39 -29.88 -11.50
N SER A 15 -5.31 -29.37 -10.26
CA SER A 15 -5.04 -27.96 -9.99
C SER A 15 -3.97 -27.85 -8.92
N PHE A 16 -2.97 -26.99 -9.15
CA PHE A 16 -1.96 -26.68 -8.14
C PHE A 16 -2.60 -25.96 -6.94
N THR A 17 -2.29 -26.44 -5.75
CA THR A 17 -2.72 -25.85 -4.48
C THR A 17 -1.56 -25.19 -3.72
N ALA A 18 -0.34 -25.29 -4.24
CA ALA A 18 0.86 -24.67 -3.70
C ALA A 18 1.70 -24.08 -4.84
N PHE A 19 2.28 -22.93 -4.60
CA PHE A 19 3.06 -22.14 -5.54
C PHE A 19 4.44 -21.84 -5.02
N GLN A 20 5.40 -21.58 -5.92
CA GLN A 20 6.76 -21.18 -5.62
C GLN A 20 6.96 -19.71 -6.01
N LEU A 21 7.43 -18.91 -5.06
CA LEU A 21 7.71 -17.48 -5.26
C LEU A 21 9.17 -17.31 -5.69
N ASN A 22 9.42 -17.10 -6.96
CA ASN A 22 10.76 -17.04 -7.56
C ASN A 22 11.26 -15.61 -7.80
N GLY A 23 10.88 -14.67 -6.92
CA GLY A 23 11.36 -13.30 -7.02
C GLY A 23 12.88 -13.18 -6.95
N PHE A 24 13.46 -12.41 -7.87
CA PHE A 24 14.91 -12.23 -8.02
C PHE A 24 15.72 -13.51 -8.29
N SER A 25 15.10 -14.55 -8.84
CA SER A 25 15.76 -15.82 -9.13
C SER A 25 16.98 -15.68 -10.05
N SER A 26 16.97 -14.73 -10.98
CA SER A 26 18.08 -14.48 -11.89
C SER A 26 19.35 -13.90 -11.24
N LEU A 27 19.29 -13.51 -9.96
CA LEU A 27 20.48 -13.08 -9.18
C LEU A 27 21.29 -14.26 -8.63
N GLY A 28 20.76 -15.50 -8.68
CA GLY A 28 21.45 -16.67 -8.13
C GLY A 28 21.84 -16.47 -6.66
N GLU A 29 23.09 -16.74 -6.32
CA GLU A 29 23.65 -16.62 -4.95
C GLU A 29 23.56 -15.19 -4.39
N TRP A 30 23.60 -14.15 -5.23
CA TRP A 30 23.46 -12.75 -4.81
C TRP A 30 22.09 -12.42 -4.22
N ARG A 31 21.06 -13.23 -4.48
CA ARG A 31 19.71 -13.09 -3.92
C ARG A 31 19.71 -13.04 -2.39
N ARG A 32 20.59 -13.78 -1.73
CA ARG A 32 20.70 -13.83 -0.26
C ARG A 32 21.08 -12.48 0.33
N PHE A 33 21.88 -11.68 -0.37
CA PHE A 33 22.27 -10.35 0.12
C PHE A 33 21.12 -9.35 0.13
N LEU A 34 20.05 -9.60 -0.61
CA LEU A 34 18.84 -8.78 -0.56
C LEU A 34 18.15 -8.83 0.82
N PHE A 35 18.40 -9.85 1.61
CA PHE A 35 17.89 -9.90 2.99
C PHE A 35 18.27 -8.65 3.78
N ILE A 36 19.51 -8.17 3.68
CA ILE A 36 20.02 -7.05 4.48
C ILE A 36 19.23 -5.76 4.21
N PRO A 37 19.16 -5.23 2.97
CA PRO A 37 18.45 -3.98 2.72
C PRO A 37 16.95 -4.09 3.01
N TYR A 38 16.30 -5.22 2.70
CA TYR A 38 14.88 -5.39 2.99
C TYR A 38 14.59 -5.51 4.49
N PHE A 39 15.45 -6.21 5.24
CA PHE A 39 15.35 -6.28 6.69
C PHE A 39 15.52 -4.91 7.36
N LEU A 40 16.52 -4.13 6.93
CA LEU A 40 16.73 -2.76 7.44
C LEU A 40 15.55 -1.84 7.11
N LEU A 41 14.98 -1.97 5.91
CA LEU A 41 13.80 -1.21 5.51
C LEU A 41 12.59 -1.51 6.39
N ILE A 42 12.34 -2.79 6.69
CA ILE A 42 11.25 -3.20 7.59
C ILE A 42 11.49 -2.76 9.03
N LEU A 43 12.71 -2.85 9.51
CA LEU A 43 13.05 -2.35 10.84
C LEU A 43 12.79 -0.83 10.94
N LEU A 44 13.19 -0.08 9.92
CA LEU A 44 12.88 1.34 9.81
C LEU A 44 11.37 1.60 9.80
N CYS A 45 10.61 0.83 9.01
CA CYS A 45 9.15 0.90 8.96
C CYS A 45 8.53 0.67 10.35
N ALA A 46 8.93 -0.42 11.02
CA ALA A 46 8.41 -0.79 12.33
C ALA A 46 8.70 0.30 13.38
N VAL A 47 9.94 0.78 13.45
CA VAL A 47 10.34 1.81 14.41
C VAL A 47 9.64 3.14 14.14
N ALA A 48 9.64 3.61 12.91
CA ALA A 48 9.09 4.92 12.56
C ALA A 48 7.57 4.98 12.79
N ASN A 49 6.81 3.96 12.36
CA ASN A 49 5.37 3.90 12.58
C ASN A 49 5.01 3.71 14.06
N SER A 50 5.75 2.87 14.80
CA SER A 50 5.51 2.69 16.24
C SER A 50 5.72 3.98 17.02
N ILE A 51 6.77 4.75 16.72
CA ILE A 51 7.00 6.06 17.33
C ILE A 51 5.85 7.01 16.99
N LEU A 52 5.42 7.05 15.73
CA LEU A 52 4.34 7.93 15.30
C LEU A 52 3.01 7.59 16.00
N ILE A 53 2.65 6.32 16.08
CA ILE A 53 1.46 5.84 16.80
C ILE A 53 1.56 6.20 18.29
N PHE A 54 2.70 5.94 18.92
CA PHE A 54 2.93 6.29 20.33
C PHE A 54 2.75 7.78 20.59
N LEU A 55 3.31 8.64 19.74
CA LEU A 55 3.14 10.09 19.87
C LEU A 55 1.68 10.51 19.73
N ILE A 56 0.95 9.97 18.75
CA ILE A 56 -0.44 10.34 18.51
C ILE A 56 -1.32 9.89 19.69
N ILE A 57 -1.12 8.69 20.22
CA ILE A 57 -1.91 8.18 21.36
C ILE A 57 -1.62 8.97 22.63
N THR A 58 -0.34 9.28 22.92
CA THR A 58 0.07 9.85 24.23
C THR A 58 -0.02 11.38 24.30
N ARG A 59 0.01 12.08 23.16
CA ARG A 59 0.06 13.54 23.13
C ARG A 59 -1.28 14.17 22.75
N ARG A 60 -2.03 14.71 23.72
CA ARG A 60 -3.33 15.36 23.50
C ARG A 60 -3.31 16.43 22.40
N ALA A 61 -2.17 17.11 22.19
CA ALA A 61 -1.98 18.06 21.10
C ALA A 61 -2.12 17.43 19.69
N LEU A 62 -2.04 16.10 19.58
CA LEU A 62 -2.16 15.33 18.34
C LEU A 62 -3.50 14.56 18.24
N HIS A 63 -4.54 14.98 18.95
CA HIS A 63 -5.86 14.32 18.92
C HIS A 63 -6.86 15.00 17.95
N SER A 64 -6.40 15.87 17.03
CA SER A 64 -7.29 16.39 16.00
C SER A 64 -7.58 15.32 14.92
N PRO A 65 -8.69 15.41 14.18
CA PRO A 65 -9.10 14.39 13.19
C PRO A 65 -7.99 14.05 12.20
N MET A 66 -7.25 15.03 11.70
CA MET A 66 -6.11 14.80 10.80
C MET A 66 -5.03 13.90 11.41
N PHE A 67 -4.63 14.14 12.67
CA PHE A 67 -3.60 13.30 13.29
C PHE A 67 -4.10 11.89 13.59
N VAL A 68 -5.40 11.74 13.90
CA VAL A 68 -6.02 10.42 14.02
C VAL A 68 -5.92 9.66 12.68
N LEU A 69 -6.21 10.31 11.55
CA LEU A 69 -6.06 9.71 10.22
C LEU A 69 -4.61 9.31 9.92
N ILE A 70 -3.63 10.16 10.30
CA ILE A 70 -2.20 9.82 10.20
C ILE A 70 -1.86 8.60 11.09
N GLY A 71 -2.45 8.50 12.27
CA GLY A 71 -2.30 7.34 13.16
C GLY A 71 -2.87 6.06 12.55
N VAL A 72 -4.06 6.13 11.95
CA VAL A 72 -4.66 5.00 11.21
C VAL A 72 -3.76 4.60 10.04
N MET A 73 -3.22 5.57 9.28
CA MET A 73 -2.24 5.31 8.21
C MET A 73 -1.03 4.54 8.76
N ALA A 74 -0.44 4.99 9.86
CA ALA A 74 0.70 4.33 10.47
C ALA A 74 0.40 2.90 10.94
N VAL A 75 -0.82 2.62 11.41
CA VAL A 75 -1.26 1.25 11.73
C VAL A 75 -1.33 0.40 10.45
N MET A 76 -1.89 0.91 9.36
CA MET A 76 -1.94 0.20 8.08
C MET A 76 -0.54 -0.05 7.51
N ASP A 77 0.36 0.93 7.64
CA ASP A 77 1.76 0.84 7.23
C ASP A 77 2.54 -0.23 8.01
N LEU A 78 2.16 -0.54 9.27
CA LEU A 78 2.69 -1.67 10.03
C LEU A 78 2.08 -3.01 9.61
N LEU A 79 0.78 -3.04 9.34
CA LEU A 79 0.08 -4.29 9.04
C LEU A 79 0.39 -4.82 7.64
N MET A 80 0.51 -3.96 6.64
CA MET A 80 0.74 -4.37 5.25
C MET A 80 2.00 -5.24 5.06
N PRO A 81 3.19 -4.87 5.60
CA PRO A 81 4.39 -5.68 5.48
C PRO A 81 4.29 -7.05 6.15
N ILE A 82 3.45 -7.23 7.17
CA ILE A 82 3.32 -8.51 7.90
C ILE A 82 2.89 -9.65 6.95
N PHE A 83 2.09 -9.34 5.94
CA PHE A 83 1.60 -10.35 4.98
C PHE A 83 2.59 -10.68 3.86
N VAL A 84 3.58 -9.82 3.61
CA VAL A 84 4.51 -9.95 2.47
C VAL A 84 5.91 -10.32 2.93
N VAL A 85 6.43 -9.60 3.91
CA VAL A 85 7.85 -9.61 4.25
C VAL A 85 8.35 -10.91 4.87
N PRO A 86 7.62 -11.59 5.79
CA PRO A 86 8.12 -12.83 6.38
C PRO A 86 8.49 -13.87 5.32
N ASN A 87 7.58 -14.15 4.38
CA ASN A 87 7.82 -15.11 3.31
C ASN A 87 8.96 -14.67 2.39
N MET A 88 9.05 -13.37 2.09
CA MET A 88 10.11 -12.82 1.27
C MET A 88 11.49 -12.98 1.92
N LEU A 89 11.63 -12.64 3.20
CA LEU A 89 12.90 -12.77 3.93
C LEU A 89 13.31 -14.24 4.12
N LEU A 90 12.37 -15.12 4.44
CA LEU A 90 12.61 -16.56 4.52
C LEU A 90 13.06 -17.15 3.19
N SER A 91 12.47 -16.67 2.09
CA SER A 91 12.85 -17.05 0.73
C SER A 91 14.27 -16.59 0.37
N PHE A 92 14.73 -15.43 0.87
CA PHE A 92 16.11 -14.96 0.61
C PHE A 92 17.16 -15.72 1.42
N LEU A 93 16.88 -16.07 2.67
CA LEU A 93 17.85 -16.72 3.55
C LEU A 93 17.90 -18.25 3.41
N PHE A 94 16.72 -18.87 3.31
CA PHE A 94 16.58 -20.33 3.46
C PHE A 94 16.03 -20.99 2.19
N ASP A 95 15.83 -20.22 1.10
CA ASP A 95 15.15 -20.67 -0.13
C ASP A 95 13.75 -21.26 0.15
N TRP A 96 13.14 -20.87 1.28
CA TRP A 96 11.78 -21.25 1.62
C TRP A 96 10.80 -20.35 0.87
N ASN A 97 10.47 -20.75 -0.34
CA ASN A 97 9.70 -19.97 -1.30
C ASN A 97 8.30 -20.52 -1.58
N GLN A 98 7.87 -21.56 -0.86
CA GLN A 98 6.56 -22.17 -1.07
C GLN A 98 5.45 -21.43 -0.32
N ILE A 99 4.30 -21.27 -0.99
CA ILE A 99 3.08 -20.72 -0.42
C ILE A 99 1.86 -21.51 -0.90
N SER A 100 0.90 -21.77 0.00
CA SER A 100 -0.36 -22.41 -0.38
C SER A 100 -1.26 -21.45 -1.15
N LEU A 101 -2.22 -21.98 -1.94
CA LEU A 101 -3.21 -21.16 -2.63
C LEU A 101 -3.95 -20.22 -1.65
N VAL A 102 -4.38 -20.74 -0.49
CA VAL A 102 -5.05 -19.94 0.52
C VAL A 102 -4.13 -18.80 1.03
N GLY A 103 -2.87 -19.10 1.33
CA GLY A 103 -1.87 -18.10 1.73
C GLY A 103 -1.67 -17.03 0.64
N CYS A 104 -1.63 -17.46 -0.63
CA CYS A 104 -1.52 -16.57 -1.78
C CYS A 104 -2.74 -15.65 -1.90
N LEU A 105 -3.95 -16.18 -1.81
CA LEU A 105 -5.20 -15.42 -1.86
C LEU A 105 -5.29 -14.42 -0.69
N MET A 106 -4.86 -14.80 0.50
CA MET A 106 -4.79 -13.90 1.67
C MET A 106 -3.77 -12.77 1.45
N GLN A 107 -2.60 -13.04 0.88
CA GLN A 107 -1.64 -11.97 0.52
C GLN A 107 -2.25 -11.00 -0.48
N ILE A 108 -2.87 -11.49 -1.56
CA ILE A 108 -3.54 -10.66 -2.57
C ILE A 108 -4.61 -9.78 -1.91
N PHE A 109 -5.47 -10.37 -1.06
CA PHE A 109 -6.54 -9.65 -0.38
C PHE A 109 -5.99 -8.49 0.46
N TRP A 110 -5.05 -8.76 1.36
CA TRP A 110 -4.56 -7.75 2.29
C TRP A 110 -3.72 -6.67 1.61
N VAL A 111 -2.86 -7.05 0.66
CA VAL A 111 -2.06 -6.07 -0.10
C VAL A 111 -2.95 -5.11 -0.89
N GLN A 112 -3.96 -5.63 -1.58
CA GLN A 112 -4.89 -4.79 -2.33
C GLN A 112 -5.81 -3.97 -1.42
N PHE A 113 -6.31 -4.56 -0.32
CA PHE A 113 -7.15 -3.85 0.64
C PHE A 113 -6.40 -2.68 1.28
N PHE A 114 -5.20 -2.92 1.81
CA PHE A 114 -4.40 -1.84 2.40
C PHE A 114 -4.00 -0.79 1.38
N GLY A 115 -3.62 -1.17 0.17
CA GLY A 115 -3.26 -0.22 -0.89
C GLY A 115 -4.42 0.71 -1.28
N THR A 116 -5.62 0.16 -1.52
CA THR A 116 -6.81 0.96 -1.83
C THR A 116 -7.31 1.76 -0.62
N PHE A 117 -7.13 1.24 0.60
CA PHE A 117 -7.52 1.95 1.81
C PHE A 117 -6.58 3.13 2.11
N GLN A 118 -5.29 3.02 1.83
CA GLN A 118 -4.35 4.13 1.95
C GLN A 118 -4.72 5.31 1.04
N SER A 119 -5.13 5.07 -0.21
CA SER A 119 -5.60 6.15 -1.09
C SER A 119 -6.83 6.85 -0.53
N THR A 120 -7.76 6.09 0.05
CA THR A 120 -8.96 6.63 0.71
C THR A 120 -8.62 7.42 1.99
N LEU A 121 -7.64 7.00 2.78
CA LEU A 121 -7.15 7.78 3.93
C LEU A 121 -6.58 9.12 3.50
N LEU A 122 -5.80 9.15 2.41
CA LEU A 122 -5.28 10.39 1.83
C LEU A 122 -6.40 11.31 1.35
N LEU A 123 -7.47 10.75 0.77
CA LEU A 123 -8.67 11.50 0.40
C LEU A 123 -9.31 12.14 1.63
N TRP A 124 -9.52 11.41 2.72
CA TRP A 124 -10.09 11.97 3.95
C TRP A 124 -9.21 13.06 4.56
N MET A 125 -7.88 12.88 4.55
CA MET A 125 -6.96 13.93 4.99
C MET A 125 -7.05 15.18 4.13
N SER A 126 -7.26 15.04 2.81
CA SER A 126 -7.46 16.20 1.93
C SER A 126 -8.79 16.92 2.20
N LEU A 127 -9.86 16.16 2.47
CA LEU A 127 -11.18 16.72 2.83
C LEU A 127 -11.13 17.42 4.20
N ASP A 128 -10.44 16.85 5.18
CA ASP A 128 -10.21 17.52 6.48
C ASP A 128 -9.56 18.90 6.27
N ARG A 129 -8.51 18.95 5.46
CA ARG A 129 -7.85 20.24 5.14
C ARG A 129 -8.74 21.19 4.37
N PHE A 130 -9.52 20.69 3.42
CA PHE A 130 -10.48 21.51 2.66
C PHE A 130 -11.50 22.17 3.58
N PHE A 131 -12.15 21.41 4.46
CA PHE A 131 -13.12 21.98 5.40
C PHE A 131 -12.46 22.93 6.41
N ALA A 132 -11.28 22.59 6.94
CA ALA A 132 -10.57 23.43 7.92
C ALA A 132 -10.15 24.80 7.33
N ILE A 133 -9.80 24.86 6.04
CA ILE A 133 -9.26 26.07 5.40
C ILE A 133 -10.34 26.83 4.64
N CYS A 134 -11.12 26.17 3.82
CA CYS A 134 -12.07 26.79 2.89
C CYS A 134 -13.45 26.98 3.52
N ARG A 135 -13.85 26.15 4.51
CA ARG A 135 -15.18 26.22 5.14
C ARG A 135 -15.11 26.08 6.67
N PRO A 136 -14.39 26.95 7.38
CA PRO A 136 -14.14 26.79 8.83
C PRO A 136 -15.43 26.81 9.68
N LEU A 137 -16.44 27.56 9.28
CA LEU A 137 -17.74 27.60 9.97
C LEU A 137 -18.51 26.27 9.88
N SER A 138 -18.30 25.52 8.82
CA SER A 138 -18.94 24.22 8.60
C SER A 138 -18.07 23.05 9.08
N TYR A 139 -16.82 23.29 9.51
CA TYR A 139 -15.87 22.25 9.90
C TYR A 139 -16.43 21.33 10.98
N HIS A 140 -16.92 21.90 12.09
CA HIS A 140 -17.48 21.13 13.19
C HIS A 140 -18.68 20.27 12.78
N LYS A 141 -19.54 20.75 11.87
CA LYS A 141 -20.71 19.99 11.41
C LYS A 141 -20.32 18.74 10.61
N HIS A 142 -19.29 18.84 9.75
CA HIS A 142 -18.88 17.74 8.87
C HIS A 142 -17.84 16.80 9.52
N MET A 143 -17.01 17.33 10.44
CA MET A 143 -15.98 16.59 11.15
C MET A 143 -16.42 16.09 12.53
N GLN A 144 -17.71 16.20 12.88
CA GLN A 144 -18.28 15.46 14.01
C GLN A 144 -18.20 13.96 13.75
N ILE A 145 -17.90 13.19 14.79
CA ILE A 145 -17.71 11.73 14.72
C ILE A 145 -18.84 11.02 13.94
N THR A 146 -20.09 11.37 14.22
CA THR A 146 -21.26 10.77 13.57
C THR A 146 -21.38 11.07 12.08
N SER A 147 -21.04 12.28 11.64
CA SER A 147 -21.03 12.66 10.23
C SER A 147 -19.80 12.09 9.53
N PHE A 148 -18.64 12.14 10.17
CA PHE A 148 -17.39 11.59 9.67
C PHE A 148 -17.48 10.07 9.46
N LEU A 149 -18.06 9.32 10.39
CA LEU A 149 -18.25 7.87 10.26
C LEU A 149 -19.06 7.49 8.99
N LYS A 150 -20.06 8.27 8.59
CA LYS A 150 -20.81 8.02 7.35
C LYS A 150 -19.90 8.10 6.11
N PHE A 151 -18.98 9.07 6.08
CA PHE A 151 -18.02 9.21 4.99
C PHE A 151 -16.93 8.15 5.01
N VAL A 152 -16.64 7.56 6.19
CA VAL A 152 -15.60 6.54 6.38
C VAL A 152 -16.11 5.15 6.03
N ILE A 153 -17.33 4.81 6.45
CA ILE A 153 -17.88 3.46 6.33
C ILE A 153 -18.10 3.07 4.85
N ALA A 154 -18.67 3.95 4.04
CA ALA A 154 -18.99 3.63 2.66
C ALA A 154 -17.75 3.25 1.80
N PRO A 155 -16.63 3.99 1.83
CA PRO A 155 -15.40 3.57 1.15
C PRO A 155 -14.78 2.29 1.71
N ILE A 156 -14.88 2.02 3.01
CA ILE A 156 -14.42 0.75 3.60
C ILE A 156 -15.21 -0.41 3.04
N ILE A 157 -16.55 -0.32 3.03
CA ILE A 157 -17.41 -1.35 2.46
C ILE A 157 -17.11 -1.54 0.97
N ARG A 158 -16.96 -0.45 0.21
CA ARG A 158 -16.57 -0.49 -1.21
C ARG A 158 -15.27 -1.28 -1.40
N ASN A 159 -14.22 -0.94 -0.64
CA ASN A 159 -12.92 -1.58 -0.74
C ASN A 159 -13.00 -3.08 -0.37
N LEU A 160 -13.74 -3.42 0.68
CA LEU A 160 -13.96 -4.82 1.07
C LEU A 160 -14.68 -5.60 -0.03
N LEU A 161 -15.78 -5.08 -0.56
CA LEU A 161 -16.56 -5.76 -1.60
C LEU A 161 -15.74 -6.00 -2.86
N VAL A 162 -14.98 -5.00 -3.33
CA VAL A 162 -14.12 -5.14 -4.52
C VAL A 162 -13.05 -6.21 -4.27
N ASN A 163 -12.35 -6.15 -3.14
CA ASN A 163 -11.28 -7.11 -2.85
C ASN A 163 -11.80 -8.54 -2.62
N ILE A 164 -12.93 -8.72 -1.93
CA ILE A 164 -13.58 -10.03 -1.79
C ILE A 164 -13.96 -10.59 -3.16
N THR A 165 -14.54 -9.78 -4.03
CA THR A 165 -14.91 -10.20 -5.38
C THR A 165 -13.69 -10.66 -6.17
N LEU A 166 -12.61 -9.87 -6.20
CA LEU A 166 -11.38 -10.19 -6.92
C LEU A 166 -10.74 -11.49 -6.43
N VAL A 167 -10.61 -11.65 -5.11
CA VAL A 167 -10.00 -12.84 -4.52
C VAL A 167 -10.88 -14.07 -4.71
N SER A 168 -12.21 -13.92 -4.59
CA SER A 168 -13.15 -15.02 -4.81
C SER A 168 -13.15 -15.51 -6.27
N LEU A 169 -13.02 -14.59 -7.23
CA LEU A 169 -12.91 -14.94 -8.64
C LEU A 169 -11.58 -15.64 -8.94
N ALA A 170 -10.47 -15.14 -8.38
CA ALA A 170 -9.16 -15.77 -8.54
C ALA A 170 -9.12 -17.17 -7.89
N GLY A 171 -9.75 -17.32 -6.72
CA GLY A 171 -9.79 -18.61 -6.01
C GLY A 171 -10.63 -19.70 -6.65
N LYS A 172 -11.48 -19.37 -7.64
CA LYS A 172 -12.26 -20.34 -8.42
C LYS A 172 -11.52 -20.90 -9.62
N LEU A 173 -10.37 -20.31 -9.98
CA LEU A 173 -9.60 -20.71 -11.15
C LEU A 173 -8.86 -22.05 -10.90
N HIS A 174 -8.72 -22.84 -11.95
CA HIS A 174 -7.88 -24.05 -11.96
C HIS A 174 -6.48 -23.70 -12.47
N PHE A 175 -5.48 -24.02 -11.68
CA PHE A 175 -4.08 -23.70 -11.95
C PHE A 175 -3.35 -24.95 -12.42
N CYS A 176 -3.10 -25.09 -13.72
CA CYS A 176 -2.52 -26.28 -14.30
C CYS A 176 -1.33 -26.01 -15.24
N MET A 177 -1.03 -24.73 -15.55
CA MET A 177 0.07 -24.40 -16.46
C MET A 177 1.44 -24.57 -15.81
N LYS A 178 1.65 -23.94 -14.68
CA LYS A 178 2.85 -24.03 -13.83
C LYS A 178 2.53 -23.52 -12.42
N ASN A 179 3.38 -23.89 -11.46
CA ASN A 179 3.24 -23.47 -10.07
C ASN A 179 4.26 -22.39 -9.63
N GLU A 180 4.92 -21.76 -10.58
CA GLU A 180 5.95 -20.75 -10.31
C GLU A 180 5.41 -19.36 -10.56
N ILE A 181 5.54 -18.48 -9.55
CA ILE A 181 5.21 -17.04 -9.61
C ILE A 181 6.52 -16.26 -9.60
N ASP A 182 6.80 -15.55 -10.69
CA ASP A 182 8.00 -14.73 -10.84
C ASP A 182 7.91 -13.44 -10.00
N HIS A 183 7.72 -13.60 -8.68
CA HIS A 183 7.53 -12.50 -7.72
C HIS A 183 7.96 -12.90 -6.31
N CYS A 184 8.20 -11.91 -5.41
CA CYS A 184 8.52 -12.15 -4.00
C CYS A 184 7.29 -12.36 -3.11
N PHE A 185 6.10 -12.08 -3.61
CA PHE A 185 4.81 -12.30 -2.96
C PHE A 185 3.73 -12.57 -3.99
N CYS A 186 2.57 -13.04 -3.54
CA CYS A 186 1.46 -13.28 -4.45
C CYS A 186 0.81 -11.97 -4.88
N GLU A 187 0.84 -11.72 -6.17
CA GLU A 187 0.11 -10.65 -6.83
C GLU A 187 -1.02 -11.23 -7.68
N HIS A 188 -2.15 -10.52 -7.77
CA HIS A 188 -3.34 -10.99 -8.48
C HIS A 188 -3.04 -11.42 -9.92
N MET A 189 -2.36 -10.58 -10.70
CA MET A 189 -2.02 -10.88 -12.09
C MET A 189 -1.01 -12.03 -12.20
N GLY A 190 -0.05 -12.11 -11.27
CA GLY A 190 0.93 -13.21 -11.22
C GLY A 190 0.28 -14.57 -10.99
N LEU A 191 -0.76 -14.63 -10.15
CA LEU A 191 -1.52 -15.85 -9.91
C LEU A 191 -2.47 -16.19 -11.07
N VAL A 192 -3.28 -15.23 -11.53
CA VAL A 192 -4.29 -15.43 -12.57
C VAL A 192 -3.68 -15.95 -13.89
N GLN A 193 -2.45 -15.55 -14.22
CA GLN A 193 -1.74 -16.00 -15.41
C GLN A 193 -1.35 -17.49 -15.40
N LEU A 194 -1.44 -18.16 -14.26
CA LEU A 194 -1.16 -19.60 -14.12
C LEU A 194 -2.41 -20.46 -14.31
N ALA A 195 -3.57 -19.83 -14.50
CA ALA A 195 -4.82 -20.52 -14.73
C ALA A 195 -4.90 -21.10 -16.15
N CYS A 196 -5.63 -22.20 -16.30
CA CYS A 196 -5.87 -22.90 -17.57
C CYS A 196 -7.18 -22.50 -18.25
N GLU A 197 -7.98 -21.73 -17.57
CA GLU A 197 -9.29 -21.27 -18.02
C GLU A 197 -9.21 -19.87 -18.63
N ASP A 198 -10.34 -19.40 -19.17
CA ASP A 198 -10.46 -18.02 -19.59
C ASP A 198 -10.38 -17.07 -18.38
N THR A 199 -9.35 -16.25 -18.35
CA THR A 199 -9.06 -15.29 -17.28
C THR A 199 -9.50 -13.88 -17.63
N THR A 200 -10.26 -13.67 -18.71
CA THR A 200 -10.63 -12.34 -19.22
C THR A 200 -11.34 -11.52 -18.15
N LEU A 201 -12.30 -12.11 -17.45
CA LEU A 201 -13.03 -11.42 -16.37
C LEU A 201 -12.09 -11.03 -15.20
N ASN A 202 -11.23 -11.96 -14.76
CA ASN A 202 -10.24 -11.71 -13.72
C ASN A 202 -9.26 -10.60 -14.11
N ASN A 203 -8.81 -10.60 -15.35
CA ASN A 203 -7.89 -9.60 -15.89
C ASN A 203 -8.54 -8.21 -15.94
N ILE A 204 -9.79 -8.12 -16.41
CA ILE A 204 -10.51 -6.84 -16.49
C ILE A 204 -10.78 -6.30 -15.08
N LEU A 205 -11.36 -7.10 -14.19
CA LEU A 205 -11.71 -6.65 -12.84
C LEU A 205 -10.48 -6.41 -11.97
N GLY A 206 -9.45 -7.28 -12.05
CA GLY A 206 -8.21 -7.11 -11.31
C GLY A 206 -7.43 -5.86 -11.69
N LEU A 207 -7.61 -5.42 -12.94
CA LEU A 207 -7.05 -4.15 -13.41
C LEU A 207 -7.94 -2.97 -13.02
N SER A 208 -9.22 -3.03 -13.42
CA SER A 208 -10.13 -1.88 -13.32
C SER A 208 -10.52 -1.56 -11.87
N GLY A 209 -10.73 -2.55 -11.02
CA GLY A 209 -11.21 -2.35 -9.66
C GLY A 209 -10.30 -1.44 -8.83
N PRO A 210 -9.07 -1.87 -8.48
CA PRO A 210 -8.14 -1.05 -7.70
C PRO A 210 -7.74 0.25 -8.42
N PHE A 211 -7.58 0.20 -9.75
CA PHE A 211 -7.18 1.36 -10.54
C PHE A 211 -8.25 2.46 -10.56
N ILE A 212 -9.53 2.12 -10.76
CA ILE A 212 -10.64 3.09 -10.74
C ILE A 212 -10.74 3.74 -9.36
N ILE A 213 -10.64 2.95 -8.27
CA ILE A 213 -10.71 3.46 -6.91
C ILE A 213 -9.58 4.47 -6.66
N THR A 214 -8.34 4.08 -6.91
CA THR A 214 -7.17 4.92 -6.65
C THR A 214 -7.16 6.18 -7.53
N THR A 215 -7.57 6.06 -8.81
CA THR A 215 -7.64 7.20 -9.72
C THR A 215 -8.75 8.17 -9.32
N ALA A 216 -9.93 7.68 -8.92
CA ALA A 216 -11.02 8.53 -8.44
C ALA A 216 -10.60 9.27 -7.16
N ASP A 217 -10.03 8.57 -6.18
CA ASP A 217 -9.51 9.20 -4.97
C ASP A 217 -8.47 10.28 -5.31
N PHE A 218 -7.54 10.01 -6.25
CA PHE A 218 -6.54 10.97 -6.71
C PHE A 218 -7.15 12.23 -7.36
N ILE A 219 -8.17 12.08 -8.21
CA ILE A 219 -8.85 13.20 -8.83
C ILE A 219 -9.49 14.09 -7.76
N PHE A 220 -10.23 13.49 -6.80
CA PHE A 220 -10.87 14.25 -5.72
C PHE A 220 -9.86 14.98 -4.84
N ILE A 221 -8.73 14.34 -4.52
CA ILE A 221 -7.64 14.95 -3.76
C ILE A 221 -7.05 16.14 -4.51
N THR A 222 -6.77 15.96 -5.81
CA THR A 222 -6.20 17.03 -6.67
C THR A 222 -7.15 18.22 -6.74
N VAL A 223 -8.45 17.99 -6.97
CA VAL A 223 -9.48 19.03 -6.98
C VAL A 223 -9.55 19.75 -5.62
N SER A 224 -9.54 19.00 -4.51
CA SER A 224 -9.56 19.59 -3.16
C SER A 224 -8.37 20.53 -2.93
N TYR A 225 -7.16 20.10 -3.32
CA TYR A 225 -5.97 20.96 -3.16
C TYR A 225 -5.94 22.14 -4.12
N ALA A 226 -6.45 22.01 -5.34
CA ALA A 226 -6.59 23.13 -6.26
C ALA A 226 -7.53 24.21 -5.68
N ILE A 227 -8.64 23.80 -5.06
CA ILE A 227 -9.57 24.72 -4.39
C ILE A 227 -8.92 25.35 -3.16
N ILE A 228 -8.22 24.58 -2.33
CA ILE A 228 -7.50 25.12 -1.16
C ILE A 228 -6.48 26.18 -1.61
N PHE A 229 -5.67 25.86 -2.61
CA PHE A 229 -4.65 26.78 -3.13
C PHE A 229 -5.26 28.08 -3.64
N THR A 230 -6.29 28.00 -4.48
CA THR A 230 -6.96 29.21 -5.02
C THR A 230 -7.64 30.02 -3.92
N SER A 231 -8.23 29.38 -2.91
CA SER A 231 -8.85 30.05 -1.76
C SER A 231 -7.83 30.82 -0.90
N VAL A 232 -6.67 30.19 -0.62
CA VAL A 232 -5.59 30.82 0.15
C VAL A 232 -4.98 32.00 -0.61
N MET A 233 -4.75 31.86 -1.92
CA MET A 233 -4.22 32.95 -2.75
C MET A 233 -5.16 34.16 -2.81
N LYS A 234 -6.48 33.92 -2.92
CA LYS A 234 -7.49 35.01 -2.95
C LYS A 234 -7.65 35.71 -1.61
N SER A 235 -7.43 35.03 -0.47
CA SER A 235 -7.67 35.64 0.85
C SER A 235 -6.60 36.64 1.30
N GLY A 236 -5.50 36.78 0.56
CA GLY A 236 -4.37 37.67 0.89
C GLY A 236 -3.63 37.33 2.21
N LYS A 237 -4.21 36.46 3.02
CA LYS A 237 -3.58 35.96 4.24
C LYS A 237 -2.68 34.78 3.83
N SER A 238 -1.38 35.02 3.75
CA SER A 238 -0.38 33.99 3.50
C SER A 238 -0.42 32.93 4.61
N SER A 239 -1.33 31.98 4.49
CA SER A 239 -1.34 30.79 5.36
C SER A 239 -0.32 29.76 4.85
N TRP A 240 0.95 30.16 4.85
CA TRP A 240 2.08 29.31 4.47
C TRP A 240 2.08 27.98 5.20
N LYS A 241 1.59 27.96 6.44
CA LYS A 241 1.44 26.72 7.22
C LYS A 241 0.44 25.74 6.55
N ALA A 242 -0.69 26.23 6.09
CA ALA A 242 -1.70 25.43 5.40
C ALA A 242 -1.17 24.87 4.08
N ILE A 243 -0.53 25.74 3.27
CA ILE A 243 0.10 25.36 2.00
C ILE A 243 1.16 24.29 2.23
N ASN A 244 2.03 24.44 3.24
CA ASN A 244 3.09 23.47 3.50
C ASN A 244 2.55 22.07 3.90
N THR A 245 1.43 22.01 4.62
CA THR A 245 0.74 20.75 4.91
C THR A 245 0.18 20.12 3.62
N CYS A 246 -0.46 20.91 2.77
CA CYS A 246 -0.98 20.44 1.48
C CYS A 246 0.15 19.89 0.59
N ILE A 247 1.29 20.58 0.50
CA ILE A 247 2.47 20.12 -0.25
C ILE A 247 2.96 18.77 0.26
N THR A 248 2.96 18.56 1.58
CA THR A 248 3.36 17.27 2.16
C THR A 248 2.49 16.12 1.65
N HIS A 249 1.17 16.31 1.68
CA HIS A 249 0.23 15.30 1.20
C HIS A 249 0.35 15.06 -0.31
N ILE A 250 0.54 16.12 -1.10
CA ILE A 250 0.77 16.01 -2.55
C ILE A 250 2.04 15.21 -2.84
N ILE A 251 3.13 15.45 -2.10
CA ILE A 251 4.38 14.71 -2.28
C ILE A 251 4.16 13.22 -2.00
N VAL A 252 3.59 12.86 -0.84
CA VAL A 252 3.33 11.46 -0.47
C VAL A 252 2.48 10.77 -1.53
N MET A 253 1.41 11.41 -1.94
CA MET A 253 0.45 10.87 -2.87
C MET A 253 1.02 10.70 -4.29
N THR A 254 1.69 11.72 -4.81
CA THR A 254 2.31 11.67 -6.15
C THR A 254 3.38 10.58 -6.19
N PHE A 255 4.18 10.48 -5.13
CA PHE A 255 5.21 9.47 -5.03
C PHE A 255 4.62 8.05 -5.00
N SER A 256 3.61 7.81 -4.16
CA SER A 256 2.90 6.53 -4.08
C SER A 256 2.25 6.15 -5.43
N LEU A 257 1.60 7.12 -6.08
CA LEU A 257 0.98 6.92 -7.39
C LEU A 257 2.01 6.54 -8.46
N VAL A 258 3.15 7.23 -8.51
CA VAL A 258 4.23 6.93 -9.46
C VAL A 258 4.73 5.50 -9.25
N LEU A 259 4.95 5.06 -8.01
CA LEU A 259 5.38 3.70 -7.72
C LEU A 259 4.35 2.66 -8.17
N VAL A 260 3.07 2.87 -7.85
CA VAL A 260 1.98 1.97 -8.26
C VAL A 260 1.88 1.90 -9.79
N LEU A 261 1.89 3.04 -10.48
CA LEU A 261 1.83 3.08 -11.94
C LEU A 261 3.05 2.40 -12.58
N THR A 262 4.25 2.64 -12.04
CA THR A 262 5.49 2.02 -12.55
C THR A 262 5.45 0.50 -12.36
N ALA A 263 5.06 0.01 -11.18
CA ALA A 263 4.88 -1.41 -10.93
C ALA A 263 3.90 -2.01 -11.94
N PHE A 264 2.72 -1.38 -12.07
CA PHE A 264 1.66 -1.81 -12.96
C PHE A 264 2.08 -1.86 -14.44
N VAL A 265 2.69 -0.78 -14.96
CA VAL A 265 3.18 -0.72 -16.35
C VAL A 265 4.27 -1.76 -16.57
N SER A 266 5.17 -1.98 -15.62
CA SER A 266 6.25 -2.95 -15.74
C SER A 266 5.76 -4.39 -15.94
N TYR A 267 4.60 -4.75 -15.37
CA TYR A 267 3.97 -6.05 -15.60
C TYR A 267 3.26 -6.18 -16.95
N ARG A 268 2.73 -5.07 -17.47
CA ARG A 268 2.05 -5.05 -18.78
C ARG A 268 3.05 -5.05 -19.93
N THR A 269 4.17 -4.38 -19.77
CA THR A 269 5.21 -4.26 -20.81
C THR A 269 6.36 -5.24 -20.52
N ARG A 270 6.03 -6.54 -20.44
CA ARG A 270 6.98 -7.61 -20.04
C ARG A 270 8.30 -7.59 -20.81
N ASN A 271 8.28 -7.24 -22.09
CA ASN A 271 9.47 -7.20 -22.94
C ASN A 271 10.35 -5.96 -22.73
N ALA A 272 9.84 -4.91 -22.06
CA ALA A 272 10.58 -3.67 -21.84
C ALA A 272 11.39 -3.69 -20.53
N PHE A 273 11.04 -4.54 -19.57
CA PHE A 273 11.69 -4.60 -18.26
C PHE A 273 12.19 -6.00 -17.94
N SER A 274 13.40 -6.10 -17.38
CA SER A 274 13.91 -7.38 -16.87
C SER A 274 13.04 -7.88 -15.69
N PRO A 275 12.99 -9.21 -15.46
CA PRO A 275 12.21 -9.78 -14.34
C PRO A 275 12.56 -9.15 -12.99
N ASN A 276 13.85 -8.92 -12.71
CA ASN A 276 14.30 -8.30 -11.45
C ASN A 276 13.79 -6.87 -11.27
N ILE A 277 13.76 -6.07 -12.33
CA ILE A 277 13.26 -4.69 -12.29
C ILE A 277 11.76 -4.69 -11.96
N ARG A 278 10.98 -5.58 -12.56
CA ARG A 278 9.55 -5.72 -12.27
C ARG A 278 9.30 -6.09 -10.82
N VAL A 279 10.01 -7.10 -10.32
CA VAL A 279 9.93 -7.53 -8.91
C VAL A 279 10.34 -6.40 -7.97
N PHE A 280 11.40 -5.65 -8.31
CA PHE A 280 11.85 -4.49 -7.53
C PHE A 280 10.77 -3.41 -7.42
N PHE A 281 10.18 -2.96 -8.53
CA PHE A 281 9.12 -1.95 -8.47
C PHE A 281 7.89 -2.43 -7.72
N SER A 282 7.52 -3.69 -7.86
CA SER A 282 6.38 -4.27 -7.14
C SER A 282 6.62 -4.42 -5.65
N THR A 283 7.83 -4.73 -5.22
CA THR A 283 8.16 -4.73 -3.80
C THR A 283 8.25 -3.31 -3.23
N MET A 284 8.77 -2.37 -4.02
CA MET A 284 8.90 -0.97 -3.59
C MET A 284 7.55 -0.26 -3.45
N TYR A 285 6.56 -0.52 -4.33
CA TYR A 285 5.25 0.12 -4.16
C TYR A 285 4.53 -0.33 -2.88
N VAL A 286 4.82 -1.53 -2.38
CA VAL A 286 4.27 -2.04 -1.13
C VAL A 286 5.03 -1.50 0.08
N LEU A 287 6.36 -1.56 0.06
CA LEU A 287 7.20 -1.30 1.24
C LEU A 287 7.58 0.18 1.39
N PHE A 288 7.85 0.87 0.30
CA PHE A 288 8.38 2.21 0.37
C PHE A 288 7.39 3.21 0.99
N PRO A 289 6.10 3.27 0.58
CA PRO A 289 5.14 4.14 1.25
C PRO A 289 5.04 3.85 2.74
N SER A 290 4.93 2.59 3.13
CA SER A 290 4.83 2.17 4.53
C SER A 290 6.03 2.59 5.39
N CYS A 291 7.23 2.66 4.81
CA CYS A 291 8.43 3.07 5.54
C CYS A 291 8.61 4.59 5.57
N PHE A 292 8.25 5.29 4.48
CA PHE A 292 8.57 6.71 4.32
C PHE A 292 7.43 7.65 4.73
N ASN A 293 6.16 7.20 4.70
CA ASN A 293 5.03 8.00 5.18
C ASN A 293 5.26 8.56 6.59
N PRO A 294 5.61 7.76 7.61
CA PRO A 294 5.81 8.27 8.97
C PRO A 294 6.98 9.24 9.06
N ILE A 295 8.03 9.05 8.25
CA ILE A 295 9.18 9.96 8.20
C ILE A 295 8.78 11.30 7.58
N ILE A 296 8.06 11.27 6.45
CA ILE A 296 7.60 12.49 5.78
C ILE A 296 6.67 13.27 6.70
N TYR A 297 5.69 12.62 7.35
CA TYR A 297 4.80 13.28 8.29
C TYR A 297 5.55 13.78 9.53
N GLY A 298 6.48 13.02 10.08
CA GLY A 298 7.29 13.39 11.22
C GLY A 298 8.18 14.61 10.97
N VAL A 299 8.81 14.69 9.81
CA VAL A 299 9.70 15.80 9.45
C VAL A 299 8.93 17.04 9.00
N ARG A 300 7.91 16.87 8.17
CA ARG A 300 7.19 17.99 7.54
C ARG A 300 6.12 18.59 8.44
N THR A 301 5.48 17.83 9.33
CA THR A 301 4.43 18.32 10.21
C THR A 301 5.02 18.88 11.49
N LYS A 302 4.94 20.22 11.65
CA LYS A 302 5.53 20.94 12.77
C LYS A 302 5.12 20.39 14.14
N GLU A 303 3.86 20.07 14.30
CA GLU A 303 3.27 19.55 15.53
C GLU A 303 3.89 18.20 15.92
N ILE A 304 3.95 17.24 14.99
CA ILE A 304 4.56 15.91 15.20
C ILE A 304 6.04 16.07 15.53
N ARG A 305 6.77 16.86 14.73
CA ARG A 305 8.19 17.13 14.94
C ARG A 305 8.48 17.73 16.32
N LEU A 306 7.67 18.69 16.78
CA LEU A 306 7.85 19.27 18.10
C LEU A 306 7.62 18.26 19.24
N GLN A 307 6.62 17.39 19.10
CA GLN A 307 6.37 16.34 20.10
C GLN A 307 7.48 15.28 20.10
N PHE A 308 7.97 14.92 18.93
CA PHE A 308 9.13 14.03 18.78
C PHE A 308 10.38 14.60 19.48
N LEU A 309 10.73 15.87 19.23
CA LEU A 309 11.87 16.52 19.86
C LEU A 309 11.73 16.63 21.40
N LYS A 310 10.50 16.83 21.90
CA LYS A 310 10.24 16.81 23.34
C LYS A 310 10.47 15.45 23.96
N LEU A 311 10.12 14.35 23.25
CA LEU A 311 10.38 12.98 23.71
C LEU A 311 11.89 12.77 23.97
N PHE A 312 12.76 13.18 23.04
CA PHE A 312 14.21 13.05 23.20
C PHE A 312 14.81 13.95 24.28
N LYS A 313 14.26 15.14 24.50
CA LYS A 313 14.70 15.99 25.62
C LYS A 313 14.39 15.36 26.98
N HIS A 314 13.21 14.73 27.14
CA HIS A 314 12.87 14.01 28.37
C HIS A 314 13.74 12.78 28.60
N VAL A 315 14.06 12.04 27.56
CA VAL A 315 14.97 10.87 27.67
C VAL A 315 16.38 11.31 28.11
N LYS A 316 16.90 12.43 27.61
CA LYS A 316 18.20 12.97 28.07
C LYS A 316 18.20 13.39 29.52
N VAL A 317 17.10 13.94 30.04
CA VAL A 317 16.98 14.33 31.46
C VAL A 317 16.85 13.12 32.40
N LEU A 318 16.26 12.03 31.93
CA LEU A 318 16.14 10.78 32.73
C LEU A 318 17.42 9.92 32.71
N ALA A 319 18.33 10.17 31.77
CA ALA A 319 19.59 9.44 31.61
C ALA A 319 20.79 10.14 32.30
N GLN A 320 20.59 11.30 32.93
CA GLN A 320 21.51 12.00 33.83
C GLN A 320 21.09 11.82 35.29
#